data_97091008c727bb61dea7bfa17a47b2fe
#
_entry.id   97091008c727bb61dea7bfa17a47b2fe
#
_cell.length_a   1.000
_cell.length_b   1.000
_cell.length_c   1.000
_cell.angle_alpha   90.00
_cell.angle_beta   90.00
_cell.angle_gamma   90.00
#
_symmetry.space_group_name_H-M   'P 1'
#
loop_
_entity.id
_entity.type
_entity.pdbx_description
1 polymer ?
#
loop_
_entity_poly.entity_id
_entity_poly.type
_entity_poly.pdbx_seq_one_letter_code
_entity_poly.pdbx_strand_id
1 'polypeptide(L)'
;MRVVVTGASGNVGTALRRVLTDHTVVGVARRVPPGATGWVSCDIGAPAAEDVLARAFEGADAVVHLAWAIQPTSGEPDMRRTNITGSAHVLRAAERAGVRHVVVASSVAAYTPSARPVDESWPCGGVSGSAYSLQKAELERLLVGRDGIAVVRPCAVVQPDAGGEIGRWVLSPFVPASLVGRPWLPVPLWPGLRAQVVHSQDVARAIRLILERRAVGAFNVAADPVLPARELASVLGGFRAPVPLAALRALAWPTWRLGLQPMHPGWLRLADRAALMDCGRLRALGWEPEHEPRAALAAFAAAVAEGRGTWGPLAPLRVERWRRAGFGRPAHQSQGDVR
;
A
#
# COMPACT_ATOMS: atom_id res chain seq x y z
N MET A 1 -24.17 -2.12 8.10
CA MET A 1 -23.85 -2.97 6.93
C MET A 1 -22.87 -4.06 7.35
N ARG A 2 -22.94 -5.22 6.68
CA ARG A 2 -21.90 -6.25 6.76
C ARG A 2 -20.88 -5.97 5.64
N VAL A 3 -19.64 -5.64 6.02
CA VAL A 3 -18.57 -5.28 5.09
C VAL A 3 -17.44 -6.28 5.21
N VAL A 4 -17.04 -6.89 4.11
CA VAL A 4 -15.89 -7.82 4.08
C VAL A 4 -14.68 -7.11 3.48
N VAL A 5 -13.55 -7.11 4.21
CA VAL A 5 -12.35 -6.36 3.85
C VAL A 5 -11.19 -7.32 3.59
N THR A 6 -10.73 -7.44 2.35
CA THR A 6 -9.49 -8.16 2.05
C THR A 6 -8.29 -7.25 2.29
N GLY A 7 -7.19 -7.79 2.82
CA GLY A 7 -6.06 -6.97 3.24
C GLY A 7 -6.33 -6.18 4.53
N ALA A 8 -7.28 -6.63 5.34
CA ALA A 8 -7.73 -5.98 6.56
C ALA A 8 -6.63 -5.79 7.64
N SER A 9 -5.52 -6.52 7.55
CA SER A 9 -4.35 -6.41 8.45
C SER A 9 -3.28 -5.42 7.97
N GLY A 10 -3.43 -4.87 6.75
CA GLY A 10 -2.47 -3.92 6.17
C GLY A 10 -2.69 -2.48 6.60
N ASN A 11 -1.89 -1.58 6.03
CA ASN A 11 -1.88 -0.15 6.35
C ASN A 11 -3.30 0.48 6.31
N VAL A 12 -3.97 0.49 5.17
CA VAL A 12 -5.33 1.06 5.04
C VAL A 12 -6.38 0.18 5.75
N GLY A 13 -6.21 -1.15 5.72
CA GLY A 13 -7.18 -2.09 6.30
C GLY A 13 -7.35 -1.93 7.81
N THR A 14 -6.26 -1.70 8.55
CA THR A 14 -6.32 -1.45 10.00
C THR A 14 -6.99 -0.12 10.32
N ALA A 15 -6.71 0.94 9.55
CA ALA A 15 -7.38 2.22 9.69
C ALA A 15 -8.88 2.11 9.36
N LEU A 16 -9.24 1.39 8.30
CA LEU A 16 -10.63 1.19 7.89
C LEU A 16 -11.44 0.47 8.98
N ARG A 17 -10.89 -0.57 9.60
CA ARG A 17 -11.57 -1.28 10.71
C ARG A 17 -11.80 -0.39 11.92
N ARG A 18 -10.93 0.60 12.18
CA ARG A 18 -11.11 1.60 13.26
C ARG A 18 -12.20 2.63 12.94
N VAL A 19 -12.45 2.87 11.66
CA VAL A 19 -13.44 3.85 11.19
C VAL A 19 -14.83 3.23 11.05
N LEU A 20 -14.92 1.93 10.74
CA LEU A 20 -16.19 1.20 10.52
C LEU A 20 -16.74 0.56 11.81
N THR A 21 -16.71 1.26 12.94
CA THR A 21 -17.12 0.73 14.26
C THR A 21 -18.60 0.42 14.38
N ASP A 22 -19.43 1.08 13.60
CA ASP A 22 -20.89 0.91 13.51
C ASP A 22 -21.32 -0.11 12.44
N HIS A 23 -20.35 -0.84 11.86
CA HIS A 23 -20.57 -1.85 10.86
C HIS A 23 -20.07 -3.22 11.33
N THR A 24 -20.66 -4.30 10.83
CA THR A 24 -20.12 -5.64 11.02
C THR A 24 -18.99 -5.87 10.02
N VAL A 25 -17.74 -5.81 10.47
CA VAL A 25 -16.57 -5.95 9.60
C VAL A 25 -15.98 -7.35 9.71
N VAL A 26 -15.88 -8.07 8.58
CA VAL A 26 -15.15 -9.33 8.45
C VAL A 26 -13.82 -9.05 7.76
N GLY A 27 -12.72 -9.31 8.44
CA GLY A 27 -11.37 -9.17 7.87
C GLY A 27 -10.93 -10.42 7.14
N VAL A 28 -10.37 -10.28 5.94
CA VAL A 28 -9.71 -11.37 5.21
C VAL A 28 -8.22 -11.08 5.11
N ALA A 29 -7.38 -12.00 5.59
CA ALA A 29 -5.93 -11.88 5.54
C ALA A 29 -5.26 -13.25 5.46
N ARG A 30 -4.03 -13.32 4.96
CA ARG A 30 -3.23 -14.57 4.93
C ARG A 30 -2.91 -15.07 6.34
N ARG A 31 -2.64 -14.17 7.26
CA ARG A 31 -2.42 -14.44 8.68
C ARG A 31 -3.48 -13.69 9.47
N VAL A 32 -4.17 -14.41 10.32
CA VAL A 32 -5.25 -13.87 11.18
C VAL A 32 -4.67 -13.58 12.56
N PRO A 33 -5.06 -12.49 13.24
CA PRO A 33 -4.62 -12.23 14.61
C PRO A 33 -5.02 -13.38 15.54
N PRO A 34 -4.12 -13.88 16.41
CA PRO A 34 -4.47 -14.92 17.36
C PRO A 34 -5.68 -14.53 18.21
N GLY A 35 -6.65 -15.44 18.34
CA GLY A 35 -7.88 -15.23 19.15
C GLY A 35 -8.87 -14.20 18.62
N ALA A 36 -8.63 -13.62 17.44
CA ALA A 36 -9.54 -12.63 16.88
C ALA A 36 -10.77 -13.28 16.22
N THR A 37 -11.95 -12.76 16.53
CA THR A 37 -13.21 -13.09 15.87
C THR A 37 -13.47 -12.19 14.67
N GLY A 38 -14.32 -12.61 13.73
CA GLY A 38 -14.64 -11.82 12.54
C GLY A 38 -13.50 -11.78 11.51
N TRP A 39 -12.71 -12.87 11.41
CA TRP A 39 -11.64 -13.01 10.44
C TRP A 39 -11.73 -14.30 9.65
N VAL A 40 -11.29 -14.23 8.39
CA VAL A 40 -11.12 -15.38 7.49
C VAL A 40 -9.66 -15.44 7.03
N SER A 41 -9.02 -16.60 7.21
CA SER A 41 -7.68 -16.83 6.67
C SER A 41 -7.78 -17.18 5.20
N CYS A 42 -7.18 -16.38 4.32
CA CYS A 42 -7.16 -16.64 2.88
C CYS A 42 -5.95 -15.96 2.23
N ASP A 43 -5.19 -16.75 1.47
CA ASP A 43 -4.28 -16.24 0.45
C ASP A 43 -5.08 -16.08 -0.84
N ILE A 44 -5.42 -14.85 -1.19
CA ILE A 44 -6.27 -14.55 -2.36
C ILE A 44 -5.69 -15.05 -3.69
N GLY A 45 -4.37 -15.24 -3.76
CA GLY A 45 -3.69 -15.77 -4.94
C GLY A 45 -3.67 -17.31 -5.02
N ALA A 46 -4.15 -18.02 -3.99
CA ALA A 46 -4.19 -19.48 -4.00
C ALA A 46 -5.29 -20.03 -4.93
N PRO A 47 -5.13 -21.23 -5.50
CA PRO A 47 -6.14 -21.82 -6.40
C PRO A 47 -7.54 -21.94 -5.78
N ALA A 48 -7.61 -22.28 -4.48
CA ALA A 48 -8.90 -22.42 -3.76
C ALA A 48 -9.45 -21.09 -3.20
N ALA A 49 -8.81 -19.96 -3.50
CA ALA A 49 -9.18 -18.68 -2.89
C ALA A 49 -10.60 -18.25 -3.24
N GLU A 50 -11.05 -18.47 -4.47
CA GLU A 50 -12.37 -18.04 -4.92
C GLU A 50 -13.49 -18.67 -4.09
N ASP A 51 -13.42 -19.97 -3.76
CA ASP A 51 -14.43 -20.66 -2.95
C ASP A 51 -14.42 -20.17 -1.49
N VAL A 52 -13.24 -19.96 -0.93
CA VAL A 52 -13.10 -19.40 0.44
C VAL A 52 -13.68 -18.00 0.51
N LEU A 53 -13.39 -17.18 -0.49
CA LEU A 53 -13.88 -15.78 -0.57
C LEU A 53 -15.38 -15.74 -0.82
N ALA A 54 -15.93 -16.58 -1.71
CA ALA A 54 -17.36 -16.62 -1.97
C ALA A 54 -18.16 -16.91 -0.69
N ARG A 55 -17.74 -17.90 0.09
CA ARG A 55 -18.34 -18.18 1.42
C ARG A 55 -18.18 -17.01 2.40
N ALA A 56 -17.01 -16.35 2.41
CA ALA A 56 -16.79 -15.19 3.28
C ALA A 56 -17.68 -14.00 2.91
N PHE A 57 -18.03 -13.87 1.62
CA PHE A 57 -18.82 -12.77 1.08
C PHE A 57 -20.34 -13.02 1.13
N GLU A 58 -20.80 -14.23 1.45
CA GLU A 58 -22.23 -14.52 1.63
C GLU A 58 -22.90 -13.53 2.61
N GLY A 59 -23.99 -12.90 2.17
CA GLY A 59 -24.71 -11.90 2.94
C GLY A 59 -23.95 -10.60 3.23
N ALA A 60 -22.83 -10.32 2.51
CA ALA A 60 -22.16 -9.04 2.61
C ALA A 60 -22.90 -7.95 1.82
N ASP A 61 -23.09 -6.79 2.43
CA ASP A 61 -23.61 -5.60 1.76
C ASP A 61 -22.56 -4.97 0.82
N ALA A 62 -21.27 -5.11 1.18
CA ALA A 62 -20.16 -4.61 0.38
C ALA A 62 -18.87 -5.41 0.64
N VAL A 63 -17.99 -5.40 -0.37
CA VAL A 63 -16.61 -5.89 -0.28
C VAL A 63 -15.64 -4.73 -0.50
N VAL A 64 -14.61 -4.63 0.37
CA VAL A 64 -13.51 -3.68 0.20
C VAL A 64 -12.23 -4.47 -0.07
N HIS A 65 -11.70 -4.33 -1.28
CA HIS A 65 -10.50 -5.03 -1.73
C HIS A 65 -9.25 -4.17 -1.57
N LEU A 66 -8.48 -4.43 -0.48
CA LEU A 66 -7.23 -3.73 -0.14
C LEU A 66 -6.00 -4.66 -0.23
N ALA A 67 -6.20 -5.98 -0.39
CA ALA A 67 -5.09 -6.93 -0.43
C ALA A 67 -4.21 -6.69 -1.68
N TRP A 68 -2.93 -6.40 -1.45
CA TRP A 68 -1.97 -6.10 -2.51
C TRP A 68 -0.54 -6.42 -2.07
N ALA A 69 0.26 -7.02 -2.94
CA ALA A 69 1.70 -7.18 -2.77
C ALA A 69 2.41 -5.97 -3.37
N ILE A 70 3.22 -5.27 -2.58
CA ILE A 70 3.79 -3.97 -2.97
C ILE A 70 5.18 -4.09 -3.57
N GLN A 71 6.00 -5.02 -3.06
CA GLN A 71 7.39 -5.17 -3.51
C GLN A 71 7.69 -6.57 -4.02
N PRO A 72 8.49 -6.69 -5.09
CA PRO A 72 9.12 -7.94 -5.42
C PRO A 72 10.18 -8.24 -4.34
N THR A 73 9.99 -9.32 -3.60
CA THR A 73 11.01 -9.89 -2.73
C THR A 73 11.62 -11.10 -3.40
N SER A 74 12.95 -11.22 -3.35
CA SER A 74 13.64 -12.41 -3.85
C SER A 74 13.15 -13.65 -3.07
N GLY A 75 12.54 -14.62 -3.76
CA GLY A 75 12.04 -15.86 -3.17
C GLY A 75 10.56 -15.86 -2.77
N GLU A 76 9.82 -14.77 -2.92
CA GLU A 76 8.35 -14.78 -2.82
C GLU A 76 7.69 -15.12 -4.16
N PRO A 77 6.48 -15.69 -4.12
CA PRO A 77 5.68 -15.87 -5.33
C PRO A 77 5.55 -14.57 -6.11
N ASP A 78 5.49 -14.67 -7.41
CA ASP A 78 5.28 -13.53 -8.29
C ASP A 78 4.14 -12.64 -7.74
N MET A 79 4.41 -11.34 -7.60
CA MET A 79 3.41 -10.36 -7.14
C MET A 79 2.11 -10.45 -7.96
N ARG A 80 2.19 -10.81 -9.24
CA ARG A 80 1.02 -10.99 -10.12
C ARG A 80 0.05 -12.04 -9.60
N ARG A 81 0.56 -13.09 -8.95
CA ARG A 81 -0.30 -14.12 -8.34
C ARG A 81 -1.25 -13.49 -7.30
N THR A 82 -0.75 -12.62 -6.45
CA THR A 82 -1.60 -11.90 -5.48
C THR A 82 -2.37 -10.76 -6.15
N ASN A 83 -1.68 -9.94 -6.94
CA ASN A 83 -2.21 -8.66 -7.41
C ASN A 83 -3.24 -8.80 -8.53
N ILE A 84 -3.01 -9.70 -9.47
CA ILE A 84 -3.86 -9.84 -10.65
C ILE A 84 -4.76 -11.07 -10.50
N THR A 85 -4.18 -12.26 -10.32
CA THR A 85 -4.97 -13.48 -10.14
C THR A 85 -5.82 -13.41 -8.89
N GLY A 86 -5.24 -12.94 -7.77
CA GLY A 86 -5.97 -12.79 -6.51
C GLY A 86 -7.09 -11.75 -6.60
N SER A 87 -6.88 -10.62 -7.27
CA SER A 87 -7.95 -9.64 -7.50
C SER A 87 -9.06 -10.19 -8.38
N ALA A 88 -8.72 -10.98 -9.40
CA ALA A 88 -9.71 -11.66 -10.22
C ALA A 88 -10.54 -12.67 -9.40
N HIS A 89 -9.92 -13.43 -8.46
CA HIS A 89 -10.65 -14.30 -7.52
C HIS A 89 -11.61 -13.50 -6.63
N VAL A 90 -11.17 -12.34 -6.09
CA VAL A 90 -12.02 -11.48 -5.26
C VAL A 90 -13.23 -10.98 -6.04
N LEU A 91 -13.05 -10.53 -7.28
CA LEU A 91 -14.14 -10.03 -8.12
C LEU A 91 -15.15 -11.13 -8.47
N ARG A 92 -14.68 -12.30 -8.90
CA ARG A 92 -15.56 -13.44 -9.20
C ARG A 92 -16.29 -13.96 -7.96
N ALA A 93 -15.60 -14.02 -6.81
CA ALA A 93 -16.22 -14.41 -5.54
C ALA A 93 -17.31 -13.42 -5.12
N ALA A 94 -17.11 -12.12 -5.33
CA ALA A 94 -18.12 -11.10 -5.05
C ALA A 94 -19.34 -11.23 -5.97
N GLU A 95 -19.13 -11.49 -7.24
CA GLU A 95 -20.21 -11.78 -8.21
C GLU A 95 -21.00 -13.04 -7.82
N ARG A 96 -20.32 -14.16 -7.50
CA ARG A 96 -20.95 -15.40 -7.05
C ARG A 96 -21.78 -15.24 -5.78
N ALA A 97 -21.30 -14.42 -4.86
CA ALA A 97 -22.00 -14.12 -3.60
C ALA A 97 -23.10 -13.06 -3.75
N GLY A 98 -23.32 -12.50 -4.94
CA GLY A 98 -24.33 -11.48 -5.20
C GLY A 98 -24.02 -10.11 -4.56
N VAL A 99 -22.76 -9.80 -4.24
CA VAL A 99 -22.36 -8.53 -3.65
C VAL A 99 -22.48 -7.43 -4.69
N ARG A 100 -23.32 -6.44 -4.42
CA ARG A 100 -23.65 -5.36 -5.38
C ARG A 100 -22.74 -4.15 -5.31
N HIS A 101 -21.91 -4.02 -4.27
CA HIS A 101 -21.01 -2.88 -4.10
C HIS A 101 -19.62 -3.35 -3.71
N VAL A 102 -18.65 -3.10 -4.59
CA VAL A 102 -17.25 -3.48 -4.37
C VAL A 102 -16.36 -2.26 -4.46
N VAL A 103 -15.63 -1.95 -3.39
CA VAL A 103 -14.63 -0.87 -3.36
C VAL A 103 -13.25 -1.47 -3.55
N VAL A 104 -12.54 -1.05 -4.58
CA VAL A 104 -11.21 -1.58 -4.93
C VAL A 104 -10.13 -0.51 -4.73
N ALA A 105 -9.11 -0.82 -3.96
CA ALA A 105 -7.95 0.07 -3.80
C ALA A 105 -7.00 -0.04 -5.00
N SER A 106 -7.05 0.95 -5.89
CA SER A 106 -6.04 1.22 -6.89
C SER A 106 -4.91 2.11 -6.33
N SER A 107 -4.40 3.07 -7.07
CA SER A 107 -3.35 4.00 -6.65
C SER A 107 -3.18 5.11 -7.69
N VAL A 108 -2.64 6.26 -7.29
CA VAL A 108 -2.08 7.27 -8.20
C VAL A 108 -1.10 6.64 -9.22
N ALA A 109 -0.46 5.56 -8.84
CA ALA A 109 0.47 4.82 -9.69
C ALA A 109 -0.17 4.19 -10.94
N ALA A 110 -1.50 4.04 -10.98
CA ALA A 110 -2.19 3.52 -12.16
C ALA A 110 -2.19 4.51 -13.33
N TYR A 111 -2.07 5.81 -13.04
CA TYR A 111 -2.12 6.84 -14.05
C TYR A 111 -0.93 6.84 -15.00
N THR A 112 -1.20 7.18 -16.24
CA THR A 112 -0.16 7.63 -17.18
C THR A 112 0.49 8.91 -16.64
N PRO A 113 1.82 9.08 -16.77
CA PRO A 113 2.50 10.30 -16.33
C PRO A 113 1.85 11.58 -16.86
N SER A 114 1.78 12.61 -16.02
CA SER A 114 1.27 13.93 -16.38
C SER A 114 2.11 15.05 -15.75
N ALA A 115 2.29 16.14 -16.49
CA ALA A 115 2.94 17.36 -15.96
C ALA A 115 1.97 18.25 -15.17
N ARG A 116 0.65 18.04 -15.33
CA ARG A 116 -0.43 18.77 -14.65
C ARG A 116 -1.15 17.85 -13.68
N PRO A 117 -1.82 18.38 -12.65
CA PRO A 117 -2.76 17.60 -11.84
C PRO A 117 -3.80 16.92 -12.71
N VAL A 118 -4.22 15.71 -12.33
CA VAL A 118 -5.14 14.86 -13.07
C VAL A 118 -6.37 14.55 -12.23
N ASP A 119 -7.52 14.56 -12.87
CA ASP A 119 -8.77 14.04 -12.33
C ASP A 119 -8.92 12.54 -12.66
N GLU A 120 -10.05 11.97 -12.27
CA GLU A 120 -10.34 10.54 -12.44
C GLU A 120 -10.54 10.09 -13.88
N SER A 121 -10.72 11.01 -14.82
CA SER A 121 -10.85 10.73 -16.26
C SER A 121 -9.53 10.51 -16.97
N TRP A 122 -8.39 10.87 -16.32
CA TRP A 122 -7.06 10.71 -16.92
C TRP A 122 -6.72 9.23 -17.15
N PRO A 123 -6.05 8.90 -18.28
CA PRO A 123 -5.75 7.51 -18.64
C PRO A 123 -4.91 6.76 -17.60
N CYS A 124 -5.24 5.46 -17.37
CA CYS A 124 -4.54 4.54 -16.49
C CYS A 124 -3.63 3.60 -17.28
N GLY A 125 -2.54 4.14 -17.86
CA GLY A 125 -1.52 3.37 -18.58
C GLY A 125 -0.34 2.93 -17.71
N GLY A 126 -0.22 3.47 -16.51
CA GLY A 126 0.91 3.22 -15.60
C GLY A 126 2.21 3.90 -16.02
N VAL A 127 3.24 3.73 -15.22
CA VAL A 127 4.61 4.23 -15.44
C VAL A 127 5.50 3.09 -15.90
N SER A 128 6.02 3.16 -17.11
CA SER A 128 6.93 2.16 -17.68
C SER A 128 8.15 1.92 -16.78
N GLY A 129 8.49 0.66 -16.57
CA GLY A 129 9.62 0.24 -15.72
C GLY A 129 9.32 0.22 -14.22
N SER A 130 8.06 0.44 -13.80
CA SER A 130 7.58 0.18 -12.46
C SER A 130 6.56 -0.95 -12.47
N ALA A 131 6.94 -2.13 -11.97
CA ALA A 131 6.06 -3.30 -11.91
C ALA A 131 4.79 -3.01 -11.09
N TYR A 132 4.95 -2.32 -9.95
CA TYR A 132 3.83 -1.89 -9.13
C TYR A 132 2.83 -1.05 -9.93
N SER A 133 3.31 -0.05 -10.66
CA SER A 133 2.49 0.85 -11.45
C SER A 133 1.76 0.13 -12.58
N LEU A 134 2.47 -0.71 -13.33
CA LEU A 134 1.89 -1.47 -14.44
C LEU A 134 0.83 -2.46 -13.95
N GLN A 135 1.04 -3.09 -12.79
CA GLN A 135 0.03 -3.99 -12.20
C GLN A 135 -1.18 -3.22 -11.68
N LYS A 136 -1.03 -1.98 -11.16
CA LYS A 136 -2.18 -1.14 -10.80
C LYS A 136 -3.00 -0.74 -12.04
N ALA A 137 -2.33 -0.38 -13.14
CA ALA A 137 -3.02 -0.12 -14.40
C ALA A 137 -3.71 -1.39 -14.96
N GLU A 138 -3.12 -2.57 -14.76
CA GLU A 138 -3.73 -3.84 -15.15
C GLU A 138 -4.94 -4.19 -14.28
N LEU A 139 -4.89 -3.93 -12.96
CA LEU A 139 -6.05 -4.05 -12.07
C LEU A 139 -7.22 -3.18 -12.57
N GLU A 140 -6.95 -1.92 -12.90
CA GLU A 140 -7.99 -1.01 -13.41
C GLU A 140 -8.68 -1.56 -14.68
N ARG A 141 -7.91 -2.20 -15.56
CA ARG A 141 -8.47 -2.84 -16.76
C ARG A 141 -9.38 -4.04 -16.43
N LEU A 142 -9.11 -4.77 -15.35
CA LEU A 142 -10.00 -5.85 -14.88
C LEU A 142 -11.35 -5.33 -14.38
N LEU A 143 -11.44 -4.03 -14.04
CA LEU A 143 -12.66 -3.43 -13.49
C LEU A 143 -13.56 -2.81 -14.57
N VAL A 144 -13.06 -2.65 -15.79
CA VAL A 144 -13.83 -2.05 -16.90
C VAL A 144 -15.07 -2.89 -17.22
N GLY A 145 -16.21 -2.24 -17.34
CA GLY A 145 -17.49 -2.88 -17.70
C GLY A 145 -18.16 -3.65 -16.57
N ARG A 146 -17.66 -3.53 -15.32
CA ARG A 146 -18.31 -4.14 -14.15
C ARG A 146 -19.16 -3.10 -13.41
N ASP A 147 -20.38 -3.48 -13.08
CA ASP A 147 -21.30 -2.64 -12.31
C ASP A 147 -20.99 -2.66 -10.81
N GLY A 148 -21.40 -1.62 -10.09
CA GLY A 148 -21.29 -1.54 -8.64
C GLY A 148 -19.86 -1.38 -8.11
N ILE A 149 -18.88 -1.04 -8.96
CA ILE A 149 -17.49 -0.86 -8.59
C ILE A 149 -17.17 0.59 -8.24
N ALA A 150 -16.56 0.80 -7.09
CA ALA A 150 -15.86 2.03 -6.74
C ALA A 150 -14.35 1.77 -6.74
N VAL A 151 -13.57 2.65 -7.35
CA VAL A 151 -12.11 2.56 -7.41
C VAL A 151 -11.51 3.71 -6.61
N VAL A 152 -10.80 3.40 -5.54
CA VAL A 152 -10.10 4.42 -4.73
C VAL A 152 -8.64 4.48 -5.18
N ARG A 153 -8.18 5.67 -5.60
CA ARG A 153 -6.81 5.92 -6.07
C ARG A 153 -6.07 6.80 -5.06
N PRO A 154 -5.51 6.24 -3.99
CA PRO A 154 -4.74 7.05 -3.04
C PRO A 154 -3.35 7.41 -3.58
N CYS A 155 -2.81 8.54 -3.09
CA CYS A 155 -1.40 8.90 -3.20
C CYS A 155 -0.54 8.08 -2.21
N ALA A 156 0.61 8.62 -1.75
CA ALA A 156 1.43 7.96 -0.74
C ALA A 156 0.68 7.94 0.62
N VAL A 157 0.31 6.73 1.07
CA VAL A 157 -0.47 6.53 2.29
C VAL A 157 0.45 6.25 3.47
N VAL A 158 0.37 7.06 4.51
CA VAL A 158 1.19 6.93 5.73
C VAL A 158 0.34 6.86 6.99
N GLN A 159 0.85 6.16 7.99
CA GLN A 159 0.42 6.23 9.40
C GLN A 159 1.54 5.71 10.29
N PRO A 160 1.59 6.09 11.58
CA PRO A 160 2.63 5.64 12.51
C PRO A 160 2.74 4.11 12.60
N ASP A 161 1.63 3.38 12.65
CA ASP A 161 1.62 1.92 12.75
C ASP A 161 2.23 1.21 11.52
N ALA A 162 2.29 1.88 10.36
CA ALA A 162 2.92 1.37 9.15
C ALA A 162 4.44 1.61 9.08
N GLY A 163 5.03 2.25 10.10
CA GLY A 163 6.46 2.55 10.14
C GLY A 163 7.34 1.33 9.93
N GLY A 164 7.01 0.20 10.58
CA GLY A 164 7.70 -1.08 10.40
C GLY A 164 7.57 -1.65 8.99
N GLU A 165 6.39 -1.60 8.39
CA GLU A 165 6.12 -2.11 7.05
C GLU A 165 6.89 -1.32 5.99
N ILE A 166 6.68 -0.01 5.94
CA ILE A 166 7.29 0.86 4.92
C ILE A 166 8.81 0.97 5.13
N GLY A 167 9.26 1.01 6.39
CA GLY A 167 10.68 1.01 6.70
C GLY A 167 11.42 -0.20 6.12
N ARG A 168 10.80 -1.39 6.09
CA ARG A 168 11.36 -2.57 5.43
C ARG A 168 11.54 -2.39 3.93
N TRP A 169 10.79 -1.51 3.29
CA TRP A 169 10.83 -1.29 1.85
C TRP A 169 11.80 -0.20 1.42
N VAL A 170 12.08 0.78 2.29
CA VAL A 170 12.85 1.97 1.91
C VAL A 170 14.19 2.09 2.64
N LEU A 171 14.30 1.54 3.87
CA LEU A 171 15.54 1.64 4.62
C LEU A 171 16.52 0.54 4.24
N SER A 172 17.76 0.94 3.95
CA SER A 172 18.87 0.01 3.82
C SER A 172 19.03 -0.83 5.12
N PRO A 173 19.30 -2.14 5.03
CA PRO A 173 19.56 -2.97 6.20
C PRO A 173 20.78 -2.50 7.00
N PHE A 174 21.67 -1.71 6.39
CA PHE A 174 22.88 -1.17 7.02
C PHE A 174 22.65 0.20 7.69
N VAL A 175 21.46 0.82 7.49
CA VAL A 175 21.13 2.12 8.09
C VAL A 175 20.20 1.88 9.29
N PRO A 176 20.64 2.23 10.53
CA PRO A 176 19.77 2.16 11.70
C PRO A 176 18.52 3.03 11.52
N ALA A 177 17.35 2.47 11.82
CA ALA A 177 16.08 3.20 11.71
C ALA A 177 16.04 4.46 12.59
N SER A 178 16.76 4.45 13.72
CA SER A 178 16.91 5.58 14.65
C SER A 178 17.56 6.82 14.06
N LEU A 179 18.15 6.70 12.86
CA LEU A 179 18.70 7.85 12.13
C LEU A 179 17.62 8.64 11.37
N VAL A 180 16.47 8.04 11.09
CA VAL A 180 15.36 8.71 10.41
C VAL A 180 14.88 9.90 11.25
N GLY A 181 14.69 11.05 10.61
CA GLY A 181 14.28 12.30 11.28
C GLY A 181 15.43 13.06 12.01
N ARG A 182 16.68 12.58 11.94
CA ARG A 182 17.80 13.29 12.59
C ARG A 182 18.18 14.57 11.83
N PRO A 183 18.31 15.74 12.49
CA PRO A 183 18.54 17.04 11.83
C PRO A 183 19.81 17.12 10.99
N TRP A 184 20.81 16.30 11.31
CA TRP A 184 22.10 16.26 10.61
C TRP A 184 22.15 15.23 9.47
N LEU A 185 21.11 14.40 9.31
CA LEU A 185 21.08 13.35 8.28
C LEU A 185 20.81 13.93 6.89
N PRO A 186 21.74 13.83 5.92
CA PRO A 186 21.45 14.23 4.55
C PRO A 186 20.52 13.22 3.87
N VAL A 187 19.48 13.72 3.21
CA VAL A 187 18.56 12.90 2.43
C VAL A 187 18.80 13.13 0.94
N PRO A 188 19.29 12.13 0.20
CA PRO A 188 19.61 12.27 -1.23
C PRO A 188 18.32 12.29 -2.06
N LEU A 189 17.88 13.48 -2.47
CA LEU A 189 16.69 13.67 -3.29
C LEU A 189 16.98 14.60 -4.47
N TRP A 190 16.37 14.30 -5.63
CA TRP A 190 16.49 15.19 -6.79
C TRP A 190 15.54 16.41 -6.65
N PRO A 191 15.91 17.55 -7.26
CA PRO A 191 15.17 18.80 -7.07
C PRO A 191 13.70 18.77 -7.49
N GLY A 192 13.39 17.99 -8.52
CA GLY A 192 12.05 17.91 -9.10
C GLY A 192 11.09 16.97 -8.35
N LEU A 193 11.54 16.28 -7.30
CA LEU A 193 10.66 15.38 -6.53
C LEU A 193 9.55 16.17 -5.84
N ARG A 194 8.33 15.72 -6.07
CA ARG A 194 7.11 16.21 -5.41
C ARG A 194 6.27 15.01 -5.02
N ALA A 195 5.67 15.03 -3.86
CA ALA A 195 4.78 13.97 -3.41
C ALA A 195 3.51 14.53 -2.78
N GLN A 196 2.38 13.93 -3.10
CA GLN A 196 1.17 14.02 -2.28
C GLN A 196 1.22 12.90 -1.25
N VAL A 197 0.84 13.22 -0.03
CA VAL A 197 0.80 12.30 1.11
C VAL A 197 -0.58 12.40 1.74
N VAL A 198 -1.13 11.25 2.15
CA VAL A 198 -2.42 11.19 2.84
C VAL A 198 -2.32 10.25 4.03
N HIS A 199 -2.99 10.57 5.13
CA HIS A 199 -3.03 9.70 6.29
C HIS A 199 -3.99 8.52 6.05
N SER A 200 -3.65 7.33 6.55
CA SER A 200 -4.49 6.11 6.37
C SER A 200 -5.91 6.27 6.88
N GLN A 201 -6.14 7.06 7.93
CA GLN A 201 -7.49 7.33 8.43
C GLN A 201 -8.30 8.18 7.45
N ASP A 202 -7.66 9.11 6.73
CA ASP A 202 -8.34 9.92 5.71
C ASP A 202 -8.77 9.07 4.52
N VAL A 203 -7.92 8.11 4.11
CA VAL A 203 -8.29 7.09 3.10
C VAL A 203 -9.44 6.21 3.63
N ALA A 204 -9.39 5.80 4.88
CA ALA A 204 -10.43 4.99 5.50
C ALA A 204 -11.78 5.73 5.55
N ARG A 205 -11.77 7.04 5.88
CA ARG A 205 -12.98 7.87 5.84
C ARG A 205 -13.52 8.07 4.41
N ALA A 206 -12.63 8.21 3.43
CA ALA A 206 -13.05 8.23 2.03
C ALA A 206 -13.77 6.93 1.64
N ILE A 207 -13.21 5.77 2.01
CA ILE A 207 -13.83 4.47 1.75
C ILE A 207 -15.18 4.35 2.49
N ARG A 208 -15.25 4.77 3.76
CA ARG A 208 -16.51 4.78 4.53
C ARG A 208 -17.58 5.61 3.83
N LEU A 209 -17.24 6.83 3.42
CA LEU A 209 -18.17 7.73 2.70
C LEU A 209 -18.67 7.12 1.39
N ILE A 210 -17.77 6.49 0.62
CA ILE A 210 -18.10 5.78 -0.62
C ILE A 210 -19.07 4.62 -0.34
N LEU A 211 -18.84 3.85 0.73
CA LEU A 211 -19.75 2.78 1.15
C LEU A 211 -21.13 3.29 1.55
N GLU A 212 -21.21 4.32 2.39
CA GLU A 212 -22.45 4.92 2.87
C GLU A 212 -23.29 5.55 1.73
N ARG A 213 -22.62 6.18 0.77
CA ARG A 213 -23.25 6.78 -0.40
C ARG A 213 -23.51 5.79 -1.53
N ARG A 214 -23.02 4.55 -1.41
CA ARG A 214 -23.00 3.55 -2.50
C ARG A 214 -22.44 4.15 -3.80
N ALA A 215 -21.44 5.02 -3.67
CA ALA A 215 -20.87 5.73 -4.78
C ALA A 215 -20.03 4.78 -5.66
N VAL A 216 -20.12 4.96 -6.99
CA VAL A 216 -19.41 4.12 -7.98
C VAL A 216 -18.51 4.97 -8.88
N GLY A 217 -17.59 4.30 -9.57
CA GLY A 217 -16.57 4.94 -10.39
C GLY A 217 -15.28 5.24 -9.61
N ALA A 218 -14.37 6.01 -10.22
CA ALA A 218 -13.07 6.29 -9.62
C ALA A 218 -13.10 7.51 -8.69
N PHE A 219 -12.26 7.49 -7.65
CA PHE A 219 -12.09 8.56 -6.67
C PHE A 219 -10.62 8.73 -6.30
N ASN A 220 -10.06 9.89 -6.59
CA ASN A 220 -8.73 10.29 -6.14
C ASN A 220 -8.74 10.60 -4.64
N VAL A 221 -7.68 10.16 -3.93
CA VAL A 221 -7.53 10.43 -2.49
C VAL A 221 -6.14 10.95 -2.20
N ALA A 222 -6.03 12.24 -2.02
CA ALA A 222 -4.79 12.93 -1.65
C ALA A 222 -5.11 14.12 -0.75
N ALA A 223 -4.15 14.48 0.11
CA ALA A 223 -4.24 15.70 0.90
C ALA A 223 -3.27 16.77 0.38
N ASP A 224 -3.61 18.01 0.59
CA ASP A 224 -2.80 19.18 0.28
C ASP A 224 -2.17 19.76 1.55
N PRO A 225 -1.00 20.41 1.46
CA PRO A 225 -0.25 20.75 0.25
C PRO A 225 0.61 19.61 -0.31
N VAL A 226 0.98 19.70 -1.58
CA VAL A 226 2.01 18.87 -2.21
C VAL A 226 3.35 19.14 -1.54
N LEU A 227 4.06 18.10 -1.10
CA LEU A 227 5.36 18.22 -0.44
C LEU A 227 6.50 18.21 -1.45
N PRO A 228 7.27 19.30 -1.60
CA PRO A 228 8.48 19.35 -2.43
C PRO A 228 9.65 18.60 -1.77
N ALA A 229 10.69 18.28 -2.56
CA ALA A 229 11.86 17.53 -2.11
C ALA A 229 12.52 18.09 -0.84
N ARG A 230 12.56 19.41 -0.66
CA ARG A 230 13.13 20.03 0.54
C ARG A 230 12.34 19.71 1.81
N GLU A 231 11.02 19.71 1.72
CA GLU A 231 10.15 19.40 2.86
C GLU A 231 10.16 17.91 3.18
N LEU A 232 10.13 17.05 2.16
CA LEU A 232 10.32 15.60 2.34
C LEU A 232 11.64 15.32 3.05
N ALA A 233 12.74 15.96 2.63
CA ALA A 233 14.04 15.80 3.27
C ALA A 233 14.07 16.29 4.72
N SER A 234 13.44 17.43 5.01
CA SER A 234 13.42 18.00 6.38
C SER A 234 12.63 17.13 7.37
N VAL A 235 11.69 16.33 6.89
CA VAL A 235 10.91 15.40 7.72
C VAL A 235 11.61 14.06 7.87
N LEU A 236 12.17 13.52 6.78
CA LEU A 236 12.80 12.19 6.77
C LEU A 236 14.24 12.21 7.32
N GLY A 237 14.86 13.35 7.39
CA GLY A 237 16.21 13.60 7.90
C GLY A 237 16.35 15.05 8.31
N GLY A 238 17.52 15.66 8.08
CA GLY A 238 17.76 17.07 8.42
C GLY A 238 17.64 18.01 7.24
N PHE A 239 18.25 17.63 6.13
CA PHE A 239 18.32 18.48 4.95
C PHE A 239 18.44 17.66 3.66
N ARG A 240 18.05 18.29 2.56
CA ARG A 240 18.20 17.69 1.25
C ARG A 240 19.66 17.77 0.78
N ALA A 241 20.26 16.61 0.53
CA ALA A 241 21.45 16.50 -0.31
C ALA A 241 21.00 16.43 -1.77
N PRO A 242 21.22 17.48 -2.59
CA PRO A 242 20.75 17.48 -3.97
C PRO A 242 21.56 16.49 -4.80
N VAL A 243 20.91 15.46 -5.30
CA VAL A 243 21.52 14.45 -6.17
C VAL A 243 20.77 14.42 -7.50
N PRO A 244 21.47 14.46 -8.65
CA PRO A 244 20.82 14.29 -9.94
C PRO A 244 20.08 12.95 -10.02
N LEU A 245 18.86 12.94 -10.57
CA LEU A 245 18.06 11.71 -10.70
C LEU A 245 18.80 10.65 -11.53
N ALA A 246 19.59 11.05 -12.52
CA ALA A 246 20.39 10.14 -13.32
C ALA A 246 21.41 9.35 -12.48
N ALA A 247 22.06 10.00 -11.51
CA ALA A 247 23.00 9.35 -10.58
C ALA A 247 22.25 8.37 -9.66
N LEU A 248 21.10 8.76 -9.10
CA LEU A 248 20.27 7.85 -8.29
C LEU A 248 19.82 6.63 -9.09
N ARG A 249 19.41 6.81 -10.34
CA ARG A 249 19.03 5.72 -11.24
C ARG A 249 20.19 4.78 -11.55
N ALA A 250 21.38 5.32 -11.82
CA ALA A 250 22.58 4.52 -12.11
C ALA A 250 22.99 3.64 -10.90
N LEU A 251 22.85 4.17 -9.67
CA LEU A 251 23.20 3.45 -8.45
C LEU A 251 22.10 2.50 -7.98
N ALA A 252 20.82 2.76 -8.30
CA ALA A 252 19.70 2.02 -7.75
C ALA A 252 19.72 0.52 -8.11
N TRP A 253 20.05 0.16 -9.35
CA TRP A 253 20.04 -1.22 -9.79
C TRP A 253 21.16 -2.07 -9.15
N PRO A 254 22.46 -1.66 -9.22
CA PRO A 254 23.53 -2.45 -8.60
C PRO A 254 23.39 -2.55 -7.08
N THR A 255 23.01 -1.47 -6.38
CA THR A 255 22.83 -1.50 -4.93
C THR A 255 21.67 -2.40 -4.50
N TRP A 256 20.57 -2.42 -5.27
CA TRP A 256 19.47 -3.35 -5.06
C TRP A 256 19.89 -4.80 -5.31
N ARG A 257 20.61 -5.08 -6.39
CA ARG A 257 21.11 -6.42 -6.72
C ARG A 257 22.08 -6.95 -5.67
N LEU A 258 22.90 -6.10 -5.10
CA LEU A 258 23.86 -6.44 -4.04
C LEU A 258 23.21 -6.49 -2.64
N GLY A 259 21.91 -6.22 -2.50
CA GLY A 259 21.21 -6.22 -1.21
C GLY A 259 21.57 -5.03 -0.31
N LEU A 260 22.27 -4.02 -0.83
CA LEU A 260 22.67 -2.83 -0.06
C LEU A 260 21.48 -1.92 0.28
N GLN A 261 20.40 -2.02 -0.46
CA GLN A 261 19.13 -1.35 -0.21
C GLN A 261 17.96 -2.18 -0.77
N PRO A 262 16.76 -2.15 -0.13
CA PRO A 262 15.65 -3.03 -0.50
C PRO A 262 14.79 -2.50 -1.65
N MET A 263 14.90 -1.21 -2.00
CA MET A 263 13.96 -0.54 -2.91
C MET A 263 14.28 -0.87 -4.38
N HIS A 264 13.35 -1.52 -5.07
CA HIS A 264 13.49 -1.80 -6.50
C HIS A 264 13.60 -0.50 -7.31
N PRO A 265 14.48 -0.42 -8.32
CA PRO A 265 14.69 0.80 -9.13
C PRO A 265 13.43 1.40 -9.77
N GLY A 266 12.42 0.57 -10.02
CA GLY A 266 11.11 1.00 -10.52
C GLY A 266 10.39 2.02 -9.63
N TRP A 267 10.69 2.06 -8.33
CA TRP A 267 10.15 3.05 -7.42
C TRP A 267 10.67 4.47 -7.66
N LEU A 268 11.95 4.61 -8.05
CA LEU A 268 12.49 5.93 -8.46
C LEU A 268 11.80 6.46 -9.71
N ARG A 269 11.48 5.55 -10.65
CA ARG A 269 10.73 5.93 -11.86
C ARG A 269 9.32 6.36 -11.53
N LEU A 270 8.66 5.62 -10.65
CA LEU A 270 7.32 5.95 -10.19
C LEU A 270 7.32 7.29 -9.45
N ALA A 271 8.22 7.49 -8.48
CA ALA A 271 8.28 8.73 -7.71
C ALA A 271 8.57 9.97 -8.57
N ASP A 272 9.34 9.82 -9.66
CA ASP A 272 9.63 10.90 -10.60
C ASP A 272 8.46 11.23 -11.54
N ARG A 273 7.63 10.23 -11.86
CA ARG A 273 6.63 10.31 -12.92
C ARG A 273 5.19 10.24 -12.44
N ALA A 274 4.97 9.95 -11.15
CA ALA A 274 3.61 9.91 -10.60
C ALA A 274 2.90 11.25 -10.83
N ALA A 275 1.68 11.19 -11.33
CA ALA A 275 0.85 12.37 -11.50
C ALA A 275 0.47 12.96 -10.12
N LEU A 276 0.25 14.26 -10.05
CA LEU A 276 -0.44 14.89 -8.94
C LEU A 276 -1.94 14.76 -9.19
N MET A 277 -2.73 14.55 -8.15
CA MET A 277 -4.15 14.29 -8.27
C MET A 277 -4.99 15.47 -7.82
N ASP A 278 -6.05 15.75 -8.57
CA ASP A 278 -7.17 16.55 -8.13
C ASP A 278 -8.20 15.61 -7.47
N CYS A 279 -8.69 15.97 -6.29
CA CYS A 279 -9.66 15.21 -5.51
C CYS A 279 -11.07 15.85 -5.52
N GLY A 280 -11.36 16.71 -6.47
CA GLY A 280 -12.63 17.46 -6.57
C GLY A 280 -13.85 16.57 -6.54
N ARG A 281 -13.83 15.41 -7.21
CA ARG A 281 -14.93 14.45 -7.20
C ARG A 281 -15.22 13.88 -5.81
N LEU A 282 -14.20 13.53 -5.05
CA LEU A 282 -14.38 12.99 -3.70
C LEU A 282 -14.80 14.11 -2.72
N ARG A 283 -14.26 15.33 -2.88
CA ARG A 283 -14.69 16.50 -2.10
C ARG A 283 -16.17 16.84 -2.37
N ALA A 284 -16.65 16.69 -3.59
CA ALA A 284 -18.05 16.89 -3.91
C ALA A 284 -19.00 15.89 -3.20
N LEU A 285 -18.50 14.74 -2.74
CA LEU A 285 -19.25 13.82 -1.88
C LEU A 285 -19.27 14.27 -0.41
N GLY A 286 -18.47 15.27 -0.02
CA GLY A 286 -18.35 15.77 1.34
C GLY A 286 -17.11 15.26 2.08
N TRP A 287 -16.11 14.70 1.38
CA TRP A 287 -14.86 14.27 2.01
C TRP A 287 -13.86 15.43 2.08
N GLU A 288 -13.23 15.56 3.24
CA GLU A 288 -12.05 16.42 3.44
C GLU A 288 -10.99 15.66 4.27
N PRO A 289 -9.69 15.85 3.98
CA PRO A 289 -8.63 15.29 4.81
C PRO A 289 -8.56 16.02 6.15
N GLU A 290 -8.44 15.28 7.25
CA GLU A 290 -8.28 15.86 8.60
C GLU A 290 -6.80 15.95 9.00
N HIS A 291 -5.92 15.20 8.35
CA HIS A 291 -4.50 15.16 8.67
C HIS A 291 -3.70 15.99 7.66
N GLU A 292 -2.93 16.95 8.17
CA GLU A 292 -1.99 17.71 7.35
C GLU A 292 -0.84 16.78 6.86
N PRO A 293 -0.48 16.81 5.55
CA PRO A 293 0.48 15.88 4.96
C PRO A 293 1.86 15.85 5.62
N ARG A 294 2.41 17.04 5.96
CA ARG A 294 3.71 17.14 6.59
C ARG A 294 3.69 16.56 8.01
N ALA A 295 2.64 16.83 8.79
CA ALA A 295 2.47 16.29 10.13
C ALA A 295 2.29 14.76 10.10
N ALA A 296 1.49 14.25 9.17
CA ALA A 296 1.29 12.82 8.97
C ALA A 296 2.61 12.11 8.60
N LEU A 297 3.40 12.70 7.70
CA LEU A 297 4.71 12.18 7.32
C LEU A 297 5.72 12.25 8.48
N ALA A 298 5.68 13.30 9.30
CA ALA A 298 6.55 13.45 10.47
C ALA A 298 6.24 12.40 11.55
N ALA A 299 4.97 12.19 11.84
CA ALA A 299 4.53 11.14 12.78
C ALA A 299 4.93 9.74 12.29
N PHE A 300 4.82 9.50 10.99
CA PHE A 300 5.31 8.27 10.36
C PHE A 300 6.83 8.13 10.48
N ALA A 301 7.63 9.17 10.18
CA ALA A 301 9.09 9.14 10.28
C ALA A 301 9.55 8.88 11.72
N ALA A 302 8.92 9.50 12.72
CA ALA A 302 9.17 9.24 14.13
C ALA A 302 8.88 7.77 14.50
N ALA A 303 7.77 7.21 14.02
CA ALA A 303 7.42 5.82 14.24
C ALA A 303 8.42 4.83 13.60
N VAL A 304 8.95 5.17 12.42
CA VAL A 304 10.05 4.41 11.80
C VAL A 304 11.31 4.44 12.69
N ALA A 305 11.70 5.64 13.16
CA ALA A 305 12.88 5.82 14.01
C ALA A 305 12.78 5.04 15.34
N GLU A 306 11.59 4.99 15.92
CA GLU A 306 11.29 4.26 17.16
C GLU A 306 11.10 2.75 16.92
N GLY A 307 11.03 2.31 15.67
CA GLY A 307 10.74 0.93 15.31
C GLY A 307 9.34 0.50 15.71
N ARG A 308 8.38 1.44 15.75
CA ARG A 308 6.97 1.15 16.05
C ARG A 308 6.35 0.25 14.99
N GLY A 309 5.42 -0.55 15.44
CA GLY A 309 4.60 -1.42 14.62
C GLY A 309 3.63 -2.17 15.51
N THR A 310 2.68 -2.86 14.90
CA THR A 310 1.63 -3.57 15.64
C THR A 310 1.72 -5.06 15.40
N TRP A 311 1.11 -5.54 14.33
CA TRP A 311 0.96 -6.97 14.06
C TRP A 311 0.91 -7.26 12.54
N GLY A 312 1.28 -8.48 12.17
CA GLY A 312 1.20 -8.94 10.78
C GLY A 312 2.09 -8.13 9.84
N PRO A 313 1.55 -7.56 8.75
CA PRO A 313 2.30 -6.68 7.86
C PRO A 313 2.88 -5.47 8.57
N LEU A 314 2.16 -4.93 9.56
CA LEU A 314 2.56 -3.77 10.35
C LEU A 314 3.44 -4.11 11.56
N ALA A 315 3.98 -5.32 11.66
CA ALA A 315 4.85 -5.71 12.77
C ALA A 315 6.11 -4.81 12.83
N PRO A 316 6.65 -4.57 14.04
CA PRO A 316 7.86 -3.77 14.22
C PRO A 316 9.04 -4.24 13.37
N LEU A 317 9.96 -3.34 13.07
CA LEU A 317 11.21 -3.64 12.33
C LEU A 317 12.15 -4.64 13.06
N ARG A 318 11.82 -5.03 14.29
CA ARG A 318 12.65 -5.92 15.09
C ARG A 318 12.72 -7.34 14.51
N VAL A 319 13.92 -7.89 14.39
CA VAL A 319 14.28 -9.33 14.33
C VAL A 319 14.60 -9.93 12.96
N GLU A 320 14.09 -9.47 11.82
CA GLU A 320 14.43 -10.16 10.53
C GLU A 320 15.72 -9.68 9.85
N ARG A 321 16.39 -8.66 10.39
CA ARG A 321 17.60 -8.07 9.77
C ARG A 321 18.74 -9.07 9.53
N TRP A 322 18.96 -10.01 10.47
CA TRP A 322 20.05 -10.98 10.39
C TRP A 322 19.77 -12.19 9.49
N ARG A 323 18.49 -12.58 9.36
CA ARG A 323 18.11 -13.72 8.52
C ARG A 323 18.16 -13.43 7.03
N ARG A 324 17.91 -12.18 6.61
CA ARG A 324 17.95 -11.76 5.19
C ARG A 324 19.36 -11.48 4.67
N ALA A 325 20.32 -11.20 5.54
CA ALA A 325 21.71 -10.99 5.16
C ALA A 325 22.48 -12.31 4.87
N GLY A 326 21.81 -13.45 4.81
CA GLY A 326 22.43 -14.73 4.47
C GLY A 326 23.27 -15.35 5.59
N PHE A 327 23.33 -14.72 6.76
CA PHE A 327 24.02 -15.26 7.92
C PHE A 327 23.03 -16.05 8.79
N GLY A 328 22.99 -17.37 8.59
CA GLY A 328 22.18 -18.30 9.38
C GLY A 328 21.10 -19.02 8.57
N ARG A 329 21.48 -19.95 7.72
CA ARG A 329 20.58 -21.05 7.33
C ARG A 329 20.32 -21.88 8.58
N PRO A 330 19.05 -22.12 9.00
CA PRO A 330 18.79 -23.13 9.99
C PRO A 330 19.24 -24.48 9.42
N ALA A 331 20.07 -25.22 10.16
CA ALA A 331 20.40 -26.59 9.86
C ALA A 331 19.10 -27.39 9.65
N HIS A 332 19.08 -28.19 8.60
CA HIS A 332 18.06 -29.21 8.38
C HIS A 332 17.83 -29.97 9.69
N GLN A 333 16.64 -29.86 10.26
CA GLN A 333 16.17 -30.87 11.18
C GLN A 333 15.88 -32.11 10.33
N SER A 334 16.81 -33.07 10.40
CA SER A 334 16.60 -34.44 9.98
C SER A 334 15.38 -34.98 10.73
N GLN A 335 14.33 -35.30 10.01
CA GLN A 335 13.29 -36.18 10.53
C GLN A 335 13.94 -37.52 10.89
N GLY A 336 14.05 -37.76 12.18
CA GLY A 336 14.40 -39.08 12.71
C GLY A 336 13.17 -39.99 12.56
N ASP A 337 13.36 -41.05 11.81
CA ASP A 337 12.48 -42.21 11.82
C ASP A 337 12.30 -42.69 13.27
N VAL A 338 11.04 -42.85 13.67
CA VAL A 338 10.69 -43.67 14.81
C VAL A 338 9.77 -44.79 14.30
N ARG A 339 10.24 -46.00 14.50
CA ARG A 339 9.61 -47.29 14.27
C ARG A 339 8.28 -47.43 15.02
#